data_ec9aa7180508b3d4c9949f631cc7ab00
#
_entry.id   ec9aa7180508b3d4c9949f631cc7ab00
#
_cell.length_a   1.000
_cell.length_b   1.000
_cell.length_c   1.000
_cell.angle_alpha   90.00
_cell.angle_beta   90.00
_cell.angle_gamma   90.00
#
_symmetry.space_group_name_H-M   'P 1'
#
loop_
_entity.id
_entity.type
_entity.pdbx_description
1 polymer ?
#
loop_
_entity_poly.entity_id
_entity_poly.type
_entity_poly.pdbx_seq_one_letter_code
_entity_poly.pdbx_strand_id
1 'polypeptide(L)'
;MTIIESAVEVNKPITEVYAFLSNMNNHQRLMPENIYNWESTEDEARFTIQNMANLAIAITNRVENQELTATPTEKAPFEIELKWTVAENGDGTIAKLIISADLNMMMKMLASGPLQKLVDHQTERLQQILG
;
A
#
# COMPACT_ATOMS: atom_id res chain seq x y z
N MET A 1 -18.00 -0.44 3.88
CA MET A 1 -16.53 -0.52 3.97
C MET A 1 -15.94 0.84 3.66
N THR A 2 -14.92 1.24 4.41
CA THR A 2 -14.25 2.53 4.20
C THR A 2 -13.16 2.38 3.14
N ILE A 3 -13.17 3.25 2.13
CA ILE A 3 -12.19 3.26 1.06
C ILE A 3 -11.32 4.49 1.20
N ILE A 4 -10.01 4.29 1.24
CA ILE A 4 -9.01 5.35 1.35
C ILE A 4 -8.02 5.14 0.21
N GLU A 5 -7.81 6.17 -0.61
CA GLU A 5 -6.99 6.00 -1.81
C GLU A 5 -6.16 7.23 -2.16
N SER A 6 -5.10 7.00 -2.92
CA SER A 6 -4.25 8.03 -3.48
C SER A 6 -3.63 7.53 -4.78
N ALA A 7 -3.41 8.43 -5.71
CA ALA A 7 -2.80 8.11 -7.00
C ALA A 7 -1.71 9.11 -7.36
N VAL A 8 -0.69 8.63 -8.08
CA VAL A 8 0.40 9.48 -8.59
C VAL A 8 0.75 9.08 -10.02
N GLU A 9 1.34 10.03 -10.74
CA GLU A 9 1.95 9.78 -12.04
C GLU A 9 3.43 9.47 -11.83
N VAL A 10 3.92 8.41 -12.49
CA VAL A 10 5.31 7.98 -12.42
C VAL A 10 5.88 7.97 -13.83
N ASN A 11 7.03 8.62 -14.05
CA ASN A 11 7.68 8.70 -15.37
C ASN A 11 8.52 7.47 -15.67
N LYS A 12 7.90 6.29 -15.56
CA LYS A 12 8.52 5.00 -15.85
C LYS A 12 7.52 4.08 -16.52
N PRO A 13 7.99 3.13 -17.34
CA PRO A 13 7.10 2.16 -17.98
C PRO A 13 6.35 1.32 -16.94
N ILE A 14 5.14 0.88 -17.29
CA ILE A 14 4.29 0.10 -16.40
C ILE A 14 4.97 -1.17 -15.90
N THR A 15 5.79 -1.81 -16.73
CA THR A 15 6.53 -3.02 -16.34
C THR A 15 7.50 -2.76 -15.19
N GLU A 16 8.18 -1.62 -15.22
CA GLU A 16 9.13 -1.23 -14.17
C GLU A 16 8.42 -0.87 -12.87
N VAL A 17 7.33 -0.12 -12.96
CA VAL A 17 6.53 0.26 -11.79
C VAL A 17 5.91 -0.97 -11.14
N TYR A 18 5.33 -1.86 -11.94
CA TYR A 18 4.73 -3.09 -11.42
C TYR A 18 5.77 -4.00 -10.78
N ALA A 19 6.93 -4.17 -11.40
CA ALA A 19 8.02 -4.99 -10.85
C ALA A 19 8.46 -4.47 -9.47
N PHE A 20 8.57 -3.16 -9.31
CA PHE A 20 8.92 -2.55 -8.03
C PHE A 20 7.86 -2.87 -6.97
N LEU A 21 6.59 -2.65 -7.28
CA LEU A 21 5.47 -2.85 -6.34
C LEU A 21 5.22 -4.33 -6.03
N SER A 22 5.57 -5.24 -6.94
CA SER A 22 5.32 -6.66 -6.77
C SER A 22 6.26 -7.34 -5.76
N ASN A 23 7.25 -6.62 -5.24
CA ASN A 23 8.18 -7.11 -4.23
C ASN A 23 7.98 -6.34 -2.92
N MET A 24 7.46 -7.03 -1.88
CA MET A 24 7.17 -6.39 -0.60
C MET A 24 8.41 -5.80 0.10
N ASN A 25 9.60 -6.29 -0.21
CA ASN A 25 10.83 -5.69 0.31
C ASN A 25 10.98 -4.23 -0.11
N ASN A 26 10.48 -3.87 -1.29
CA ASN A 26 10.55 -2.49 -1.79
C ASN A 26 9.57 -1.56 -1.06
N HIS A 27 8.51 -2.09 -0.49
CA HIS A 27 7.49 -1.28 0.19
C HIS A 27 8.01 -0.61 1.45
N GLN A 28 9.06 -1.15 2.07
CA GLN A 28 9.71 -0.50 3.21
C GLN A 28 10.17 0.92 2.83
N ARG A 29 10.64 1.10 1.62
CA ARG A 29 11.12 2.40 1.11
C ARG A 29 10.00 3.42 0.93
N LEU A 30 8.76 2.97 0.93
CA LEU A 30 7.58 3.83 0.78
C LEU A 30 7.01 4.28 2.13
N MET A 31 7.46 3.70 3.24
CA MET A 31 6.83 3.87 4.54
C MET A 31 7.28 5.12 5.27
N PRO A 32 6.35 5.83 5.96
CA PRO A 32 6.70 6.94 6.85
C PRO A 32 7.29 6.44 8.18
N GLU A 33 7.78 7.37 8.99
CA GLU A 33 8.45 7.04 10.27
C GLU A 33 7.55 6.34 11.28
N ASN A 34 6.24 6.54 11.20
CA ASN A 34 5.30 5.88 12.12
C ASN A 34 4.99 4.43 11.74
N ILE A 35 5.62 3.91 10.69
CA ILE A 35 5.64 2.50 10.35
C ILE A 35 7.04 1.98 10.67
N TYR A 36 7.13 1.03 11.59
CA TYR A 36 8.42 0.51 12.04
C TYR A 36 8.35 -0.98 12.32
N ASN A 37 9.47 -1.56 12.77
CA ASN A 37 9.62 -3.00 12.97
C ASN A 37 9.33 -3.80 11.68
N TRP A 38 9.77 -3.25 10.55
CA TRP A 38 9.54 -3.86 9.25
C TRP A 38 10.34 -5.14 9.07
N GLU A 39 9.65 -6.24 8.74
CA GLU A 39 10.25 -7.49 8.32
C GLU A 39 9.51 -7.96 7.09
N SER A 40 10.22 -8.35 6.05
CA SER A 40 9.57 -8.74 4.80
C SER A 40 10.34 -9.78 4.01
N THR A 41 9.59 -10.44 3.14
CA THR A 41 10.09 -11.22 2.02
C THR A 41 9.52 -10.58 0.75
N GLU A 42 9.70 -11.22 -0.38
CA GLU A 42 9.12 -10.73 -1.63
C GLU A 42 7.58 -10.70 -1.57
N ASP A 43 6.98 -11.67 -0.88
CA ASP A 43 5.53 -11.88 -0.87
C ASP A 43 4.82 -11.42 0.39
N GLU A 44 5.54 -11.17 1.47
CA GLU A 44 4.95 -10.90 2.80
C GLU A 44 5.64 -9.74 3.49
N ALA A 45 4.93 -9.12 4.44
CA ALA A 45 5.51 -8.10 5.30
C ALA A 45 4.84 -8.10 6.68
N ARG A 46 5.63 -7.80 7.70
CA ARG A 46 5.18 -7.56 9.07
C ARG A 46 5.67 -6.19 9.49
N PHE A 47 4.83 -5.44 10.13
CA PHE A 47 5.19 -4.10 10.58
C PHE A 47 4.25 -3.60 11.67
N THR A 48 4.65 -2.52 12.31
CA THR A 48 3.84 -1.82 13.32
C THR A 48 3.43 -0.47 12.79
N ILE A 49 2.13 -0.15 12.90
CA ILE A 49 1.60 1.20 12.68
C ILE A 49 1.51 1.82 14.06
N GLN A 50 2.30 2.87 14.31
CA GLN A 50 2.38 3.52 15.61
C GLN A 50 1.00 3.92 16.13
N ASN A 51 0.69 3.54 17.37
CA ASN A 51 -0.56 3.84 18.07
C ASN A 51 -1.80 3.23 17.41
N MET A 52 -1.64 2.26 16.50
CA MET A 52 -2.79 1.65 15.81
C MET A 52 -2.76 0.13 15.88
N ALA A 53 -1.77 -0.53 15.25
CA ALA A 53 -1.78 -1.99 15.13
C ALA A 53 -0.45 -2.57 14.69
N ASN A 54 -0.25 -3.84 15.02
CA ASN A 54 0.75 -4.69 14.37
C ASN A 54 0.02 -5.44 13.26
N LEU A 55 0.57 -5.43 12.07
CA LEU A 55 -0.01 -6.10 10.91
C LEU A 55 0.98 -7.05 10.28
N ALA A 56 0.46 -8.18 9.80
CA ALA A 56 1.17 -9.11 8.95
C ALA A 56 0.32 -9.31 7.69
N ILE A 57 0.87 -9.01 6.53
CA ILE A 57 0.16 -9.08 5.27
C ILE A 57 0.93 -9.90 4.25
N ALA A 58 0.23 -10.49 3.30
CA ALA A 58 0.83 -11.19 2.16
C ALA A 58 0.13 -10.78 0.88
N ILE A 59 0.89 -10.78 -0.22
CA ILE A 59 0.29 -10.57 -1.53
C ILE A 59 -0.51 -11.83 -1.87
N THR A 60 -1.81 -11.67 -2.03
CA THR A 60 -2.74 -12.78 -2.30
C THR A 60 -3.20 -12.82 -3.75
N ASN A 61 -2.97 -11.77 -4.50
CA ASN A 61 -3.31 -11.73 -5.92
C ASN A 61 -2.34 -10.82 -6.67
N ARG A 62 -1.84 -11.32 -7.80
CA ARG A 62 -1.05 -10.54 -8.75
C ARG A 62 -1.64 -10.71 -10.15
N VAL A 63 -1.96 -9.59 -10.78
CA VAL A 63 -2.31 -9.55 -12.21
C VAL A 63 -1.24 -8.69 -12.86
N GLU A 64 -0.34 -9.32 -13.59
CA GLU A 64 0.86 -8.67 -14.13
C GLU A 64 0.53 -7.38 -14.87
N ASN A 65 1.25 -6.30 -14.51
CA ASN A 65 1.09 -4.97 -15.09
C ASN A 65 -0.32 -4.37 -14.95
N GLN A 66 -1.11 -4.84 -13.99
CA GLN A 66 -2.45 -4.32 -13.72
C GLN A 66 -2.68 -4.02 -12.25
N GLU A 67 -2.51 -5.02 -11.39
CA GLU A 67 -2.79 -4.86 -9.96
C GLU A 67 -2.10 -5.90 -9.09
N LEU A 68 -1.98 -5.59 -7.82
CA LEU A 68 -1.68 -6.56 -6.79
C LEU A 68 -2.48 -6.25 -5.54
N THR A 69 -2.83 -7.29 -4.80
CA THR A 69 -3.65 -7.19 -3.59
C THR A 69 -2.91 -7.86 -2.44
N ALA A 70 -2.88 -7.21 -1.29
CA ALA A 70 -2.32 -7.76 -0.06
C ALA A 70 -3.41 -7.81 1.01
N THR A 71 -3.46 -8.92 1.75
CA THR A 71 -4.43 -9.13 2.82
C THR A 71 -3.74 -9.67 4.07
N PRO A 72 -4.34 -9.49 5.27
CA PRO A 72 -3.72 -9.99 6.51
C PRO A 72 -3.54 -11.49 6.51
N THR A 73 -2.40 -11.95 7.04
CA THR A 73 -2.10 -13.36 7.25
C THR A 73 -2.38 -13.80 8.68
N GLU A 74 -2.59 -12.84 9.58
CA GLU A 74 -2.89 -13.05 10.97
C GLU A 74 -4.09 -12.21 11.36
N LYS A 75 -4.63 -12.45 12.56
CA LYS A 75 -5.77 -11.67 13.06
C LYS A 75 -5.40 -10.19 13.14
N ALA A 76 -6.15 -9.37 12.44
CA ALA A 76 -6.03 -7.91 12.47
C ALA A 76 -7.17 -7.31 13.30
N PRO A 77 -7.02 -6.08 13.81
CA PRO A 77 -8.08 -5.43 14.60
C PRO A 77 -9.35 -5.16 13.80
N PHE A 78 -9.26 -5.18 12.47
CA PHE A 78 -10.39 -5.00 11.54
C PHE A 78 -10.04 -5.65 10.20
N GLU A 79 -11.04 -5.92 9.38
CA GLU A 79 -10.78 -6.42 8.02
C GLU A 79 -10.14 -5.31 7.19
N ILE A 80 -9.10 -5.64 6.45
CA ILE A 80 -8.35 -4.68 5.64
C ILE A 80 -7.82 -5.36 4.38
N GLU A 81 -7.84 -4.64 3.28
CA GLU A 81 -7.26 -5.05 2.01
C GLU A 81 -6.48 -3.87 1.44
N LEU A 82 -5.27 -4.12 0.97
CA LEU A 82 -4.45 -3.14 0.29
C LEU A 82 -4.32 -3.54 -1.17
N LYS A 83 -4.63 -2.63 -2.08
CA LYS A 83 -4.54 -2.89 -3.51
C LYS A 83 -3.77 -1.77 -4.20
N TRP A 84 -2.75 -2.15 -4.96
CA TRP A 84 -2.09 -1.26 -5.90
C TRP A 84 -2.61 -1.56 -7.29
N THR A 85 -2.99 -0.54 -8.02
CA THR A 85 -3.33 -0.65 -9.44
C THR A 85 -2.37 0.20 -10.26
N VAL A 86 -2.05 -0.25 -11.46
CA VAL A 86 -1.20 0.50 -12.39
C VAL A 86 -1.87 0.55 -13.74
N ALA A 87 -1.75 1.70 -14.41
CA ALA A 87 -2.31 1.90 -15.75
C ALA A 87 -1.33 2.72 -16.58
N GLU A 88 -1.23 2.44 -17.86
CA GLU A 88 -0.39 3.22 -18.75
C GLU A 88 -0.91 4.64 -18.89
N ASN A 89 0.01 5.60 -18.92
CA ASN A 89 -0.27 7.02 -19.08
C ASN A 89 0.79 7.62 -20.02
N GLY A 90 0.57 7.54 -21.32
CA GLY A 90 1.60 7.89 -22.29
C GLY A 90 2.79 6.96 -22.15
N ASP A 91 3.98 7.52 -21.97
CA ASP A 91 5.21 6.75 -21.73
C ASP A 91 5.41 6.41 -20.26
N GLY A 92 4.55 6.91 -19.38
CA GLY A 92 4.61 6.68 -17.95
C GLY A 92 3.48 5.81 -17.44
N THR A 93 3.24 5.91 -16.12
CA THR A 93 2.27 5.06 -15.42
C THR A 93 1.50 5.88 -14.40
N ILE A 94 0.22 5.60 -14.24
CA ILE A 94 -0.55 6.06 -13.09
C ILE A 94 -0.60 4.90 -12.11
N ALA A 95 -0.09 5.13 -10.90
CA ALA A 95 -0.12 4.14 -9.80
C ALA A 95 -1.08 4.63 -8.72
N LYS A 96 -1.96 3.74 -8.27
CA LYS A 96 -2.98 4.06 -7.28
C LYS A 96 -2.95 3.03 -6.15
N LEU A 97 -2.91 3.51 -4.92
CA LEU A 97 -3.03 2.66 -3.73
C LEU A 97 -4.41 2.84 -3.14
N ILE A 98 -5.09 1.73 -2.92
CA ILE A 98 -6.44 1.69 -2.34
C ILE A 98 -6.40 0.83 -1.09
N ILE A 99 -6.80 1.40 0.04
CA ILE A 99 -7.02 0.64 1.28
C ILE A 99 -8.51 0.55 1.50
N SER A 100 -9.02 -0.68 1.60
CA SER A 100 -10.41 -0.97 1.95
C SER A 100 -10.43 -1.57 3.33
N ALA A 101 -11.12 -0.95 4.27
CA ALA A 101 -11.13 -1.39 5.67
C ALA A 101 -12.54 -1.36 6.22
N ASP A 102 -12.89 -2.41 6.99
CA ASP A 102 -14.18 -2.48 7.67
C ASP A 102 -14.05 -1.84 9.05
N LEU A 103 -14.33 -0.55 9.11
CA LEU A 103 -14.20 0.27 10.31
C LEU A 103 -15.59 0.64 10.85
N ASN A 104 -15.79 0.42 12.16
CA ASN A 104 -16.99 0.96 12.81
C ASN A 104 -16.82 2.50 12.90
N MET A 105 -17.88 3.18 13.34
CA MET A 105 -17.91 4.64 13.36
C MET A 105 -16.78 5.24 14.20
N MET A 106 -16.50 4.69 15.36
CA MET A 106 -15.43 5.18 16.25
C MET A 106 -14.06 4.99 15.61
N MET A 107 -13.78 3.80 15.06
CA MET A 107 -12.53 3.51 14.40
C MET A 107 -12.34 4.37 13.14
N LYS A 108 -13.42 4.60 12.40
CA LYS A 108 -13.40 5.46 11.22
C LYS A 108 -12.96 6.88 11.59
N MET A 109 -13.46 7.42 12.70
CA MET A 109 -13.07 8.73 13.19
C MET A 109 -11.60 8.79 13.60
N LEU A 110 -11.08 7.72 14.19
CA LEU A 110 -9.69 7.67 14.69
C LEU A 110 -8.67 7.31 13.62
N ALA A 111 -9.05 6.47 12.67
CA ALA A 111 -8.11 5.86 11.73
C ALA A 111 -8.10 6.48 10.33
N SER A 112 -9.20 7.11 9.90
CA SER A 112 -9.30 7.62 8.53
C SER A 112 -8.22 8.65 8.18
N GLY A 113 -7.96 9.59 9.08
CA GLY A 113 -6.92 10.60 8.88
C GLY A 113 -5.52 10.00 8.76
N PRO A 114 -5.08 9.20 9.77
CA PRO A 114 -3.80 8.51 9.69
C PRO A 114 -3.64 7.59 8.48
N LEU A 115 -4.70 6.86 8.09
CA LEU A 115 -4.65 5.98 6.91
C LEU A 115 -4.56 6.79 5.62
N GLN A 116 -5.26 7.92 5.52
CA GLN A 116 -5.14 8.80 4.36
C GLN A 116 -3.72 9.36 4.23
N LYS A 117 -3.12 9.78 5.33
CA LYS A 117 -1.73 10.24 5.33
C LYS A 117 -0.79 9.13 4.91
N LEU A 118 -1.06 7.90 5.33
CA LEU A 118 -0.24 6.75 4.97
C LEU A 118 -0.28 6.48 3.46
N VAL A 119 -1.45 6.46 2.84
CA VAL A 119 -1.54 6.22 1.40
C VAL A 119 -0.95 7.38 0.60
N ASP A 120 -1.16 8.61 1.04
CA ASP A 120 -0.58 9.79 0.38
C ASP A 120 0.94 9.75 0.44
N HIS A 121 1.51 9.40 1.59
CA HIS A 121 2.95 9.29 1.76
C HIS A 121 3.54 8.21 0.86
N GLN A 122 2.90 7.05 0.79
CA GLN A 122 3.39 5.94 -0.03
C GLN A 122 3.39 6.29 -1.52
N THR A 123 2.31 6.90 -2.02
CA THR A 123 2.24 7.27 -3.44
C THR A 123 3.26 8.37 -3.78
N GLU A 124 3.43 9.34 -2.91
CA GLU A 124 4.44 10.40 -3.08
C GLU A 124 5.85 9.83 -3.09
N ARG A 125 6.16 8.89 -2.19
CA ARG A 125 7.47 8.24 -2.13
C ARG A 125 7.72 7.41 -3.38
N LEU A 126 6.72 6.72 -3.89
CA LEU A 126 6.85 5.96 -5.12
C LEU A 126 7.28 6.88 -6.27
N GLN A 127 6.63 8.01 -6.41
CA GLN A 127 6.98 8.99 -7.41
C GLN A 127 8.40 9.53 -7.21
N GLN A 128 8.79 9.83 -5.97
CA GLN A 128 10.14 10.32 -5.66
C GLN A 128 11.23 9.31 -6.00
N ILE A 129 10.97 8.04 -5.74
CA ILE A 129 11.95 6.95 -5.96
C ILE A 129 12.07 6.60 -7.43
N LEU A 130 10.96 6.50 -8.14
CA LEU A 130 10.95 6.04 -9.52
C LEU A 130 10.98 7.18 -10.54
N GLY A 131 10.60 8.36 -10.14
CA GLY A 131 10.51 9.50 -11.03
C GLY A 131 9.09 9.74 -11.48
#